data_7c27450e2c225f5d92d84f5f302c2ce3
#
_entry.id   7c27450e2c225f5d92d84f5f302c2ce3
#
_cell.length_a   1.000
_cell.length_b   1.000
_cell.length_c   1.000
_cell.angle_alpha   90.00
_cell.angle_beta   90.00
_cell.angle_gamma   90.00
#
_symmetry.space_group_name_H-M   'P 1'
#
loop_
_entity.id
_entity.type
_entity.pdbx_description
1 polymer ?
#
loop_
_entity_poly.entity_id
_entity_poly.type
_entity_poly.pdbx_seq_one_letter_code
_entity_poly.pdbx_strand_id
1 'polypeptide(L)'
;METKLQVQRACDPAQALQQSPAIRALCTLALVALLGSLAACVPFQRAPETALTHTSEGPLPGAKWPSKTYYRYAEVHGRRIFYRESGDPSWPHVLLLHGYPSSSHTYRELIPLLSGRYHVIAPDYLGSGFSDRPGSDEVPYSFHLLAEHVTGLVDALGIDRYVMYMQDFGAPVGFRVAIAHPERLRGLVIQNANAYLDGLTPARQKFFREANTDRSTEKIVSLLDYVGRDAVVNRQYLRDVPGDKRALMSPDTWTHDLTGLATEKDRMIQVRLFQDYASNLDAYPAWQDFLRRQRPPTLIVWGRNDPAFIPPGAQAYLRDIPDAELHLLDAGHFSVEERPVEIAQLMVRFIERLGR
;
A
#
# COMPACT_ATOMS: atom_id res chain seq x y z
N MET A 1 5.02 -4.43 67.74
CA MET A 1 4.77 -5.81 67.28
C MET A 1 5.24 -5.90 65.87
N GLU A 2 6.48 -6.38 65.75
CA GLU A 2 7.16 -6.59 64.43
C GLU A 2 6.77 -7.94 63.88
N THR A 3 6.40 -7.99 62.62
CA THR A 3 6.24 -9.24 61.88
C THR A 3 7.20 -9.19 60.69
N LYS A 4 8.25 -10.03 60.79
CA LYS A 4 9.31 -10.21 59.78
C LYS A 4 8.74 -10.85 58.52
N LEU A 5 8.94 -10.21 57.35
CA LEU A 5 8.86 -10.88 56.05
C LEU A 5 10.17 -11.64 55.78
N GLN A 6 10.08 -12.97 55.68
CA GLN A 6 11.14 -13.83 55.14
C GLN A 6 11.09 -13.79 53.62
N VAL A 7 12.15 -13.29 52.98
CA VAL A 7 12.39 -13.43 51.56
C VAL A 7 13.02 -14.77 51.27
N GLN A 8 12.30 -15.67 50.62
CA GLN A 8 12.82 -16.90 50.06
C GLN A 8 13.69 -16.60 48.86
N ARG A 9 14.99 -16.94 48.97
CA ARG A 9 15.93 -16.94 47.84
C ARG A 9 15.62 -18.14 46.94
N ALA A 10 15.30 -17.90 45.67
CA ALA A 10 15.22 -18.92 44.64
C ALA A 10 16.64 -19.46 44.35
N CYS A 11 16.78 -20.79 44.38
CA CYS A 11 18.01 -21.47 43.98
C CYS A 11 18.23 -21.36 42.48
N ASP A 12 19.45 -21.02 42.09
CA ASP A 12 19.97 -21.01 40.72
C ASP A 12 20.07 -22.47 40.21
N PRO A 13 19.39 -22.81 39.09
CA PRO A 13 19.39 -24.18 38.54
C PRO A 13 20.75 -24.61 37.94
N ALA A 14 21.71 -23.70 37.80
CA ALA A 14 23.05 -24.03 37.26
C ALA A 14 23.95 -24.79 38.20
N GLN A 15 23.69 -24.80 39.53
CA GLN A 15 24.54 -25.49 40.53
C GLN A 15 24.12 -26.92 40.83
N ALA A 16 22.96 -27.38 40.38
CA ALA A 16 22.46 -28.74 40.67
C ALA A 16 23.00 -29.85 39.73
N LEU A 17 23.71 -29.50 38.68
CA LEU A 17 24.14 -30.43 37.61
C LEU A 17 25.54 -31.02 37.77
N GLN A 18 26.26 -30.71 38.86
CA GLN A 18 27.67 -31.14 39.01
C GLN A 18 27.93 -32.36 39.90
N GLN A 19 26.91 -33.03 40.47
CA GLN A 19 27.16 -34.06 41.49
C GLN A 19 26.51 -35.45 41.25
N SER A 20 26.20 -35.87 40.04
CA SER A 20 25.71 -37.24 39.82
C SER A 20 26.56 -38.01 38.79
N PRO A 21 27.20 -39.14 39.16
CA PRO A 21 28.00 -39.96 38.24
C PRO A 21 27.17 -40.59 37.09
N ALA A 22 25.87 -40.72 37.27
CA ALA A 22 24.97 -41.31 36.26
C ALA A 22 24.76 -40.41 35.01
N ILE A 23 24.94 -39.12 35.17
CA ILE A 23 24.73 -38.16 34.04
C ILE A 23 25.97 -38.13 33.12
N ARG A 24 27.17 -38.43 33.64
CA ARG A 24 28.40 -38.53 32.83
C ARG A 24 28.40 -39.72 31.86
N ALA A 25 27.73 -40.82 32.19
CA ALA A 25 27.66 -42.00 31.33
C ALA A 25 26.68 -41.80 30.15
N LEU A 26 25.61 -41.02 30.32
CA LEU A 26 24.65 -40.73 29.23
C LEU A 26 25.19 -39.74 28.19
N CYS A 27 25.99 -38.79 28.61
CA CYS A 27 26.57 -37.83 27.68
C CYS A 27 27.66 -38.44 26.78
N THR A 28 28.39 -39.45 27.27
CA THR A 28 29.43 -40.13 26.48
C THR A 28 28.84 -41.10 25.46
N LEU A 29 27.70 -41.70 25.72
CA LEU A 29 26.98 -42.57 24.79
C LEU A 29 26.26 -41.77 23.68
N ALA A 30 25.79 -40.55 23.98
CA ALA A 30 25.18 -39.66 22.96
C ALA A 30 26.20 -39.10 21.98
N LEU A 31 27.45 -38.85 22.42
CA LEU A 31 28.52 -38.33 21.55
C LEU A 31 29.07 -39.38 20.57
N VAL A 32 29.07 -40.67 20.94
CA VAL A 32 29.51 -41.78 20.07
C VAL A 32 28.44 -42.13 19.04
N ALA A 33 27.17 -41.93 19.32
CA ALA A 33 26.07 -42.12 18.37
C ALA A 33 26.01 -40.98 17.30
N LEU A 34 26.51 -39.76 17.58
CA LEU A 34 26.54 -38.65 16.64
C LEU A 34 27.73 -38.71 15.66
N LEU A 35 28.77 -39.49 15.93
CA LEU A 35 29.95 -39.62 15.05
C LEU A 35 29.87 -40.82 14.09
N GLY A 36 28.81 -41.63 14.16
CA GLY A 36 28.61 -42.82 13.32
C GLY A 36 27.75 -42.59 12.05
N SER A 37 27.19 -41.41 11.85
CA SER A 37 26.28 -41.11 10.74
C SER A 37 26.83 -40.16 9.66
N LEU A 38 28.16 -40.05 9.55
CA LEU A 38 28.83 -39.28 8.49
C LEU A 38 29.45 -40.22 7.44
N ALA A 39 28.64 -40.93 6.66
CA ALA A 39 29.02 -41.45 5.36
C ALA A 39 27.83 -42.00 4.59
N ALA A 40 26.95 -41.11 4.13
CA ALA A 40 26.18 -41.34 2.91
C ALA A 40 26.11 -40.01 2.17
N CYS A 41 27.17 -39.72 1.41
CA CYS A 41 27.06 -38.75 0.33
C CYS A 41 26.06 -39.28 -0.69
N VAL A 42 24.79 -38.92 -0.54
CA VAL A 42 23.84 -39.03 -1.62
C VAL A 42 24.28 -37.95 -2.65
N PRO A 43 24.64 -38.33 -3.88
CA PRO A 43 24.93 -37.32 -4.89
C PRO A 43 23.66 -36.50 -5.06
N PHE A 44 23.79 -35.19 -4.87
CA PHE A 44 22.74 -34.23 -5.21
C PHE A 44 22.54 -34.33 -6.73
N GLN A 45 21.55 -35.14 -7.14
CA GLN A 45 21.11 -35.14 -8.51
C GLN A 45 20.52 -33.74 -8.76
N ARG A 46 21.25 -32.89 -9.51
CA ARG A 46 20.69 -31.71 -10.10
C ARG A 46 19.41 -32.13 -10.81
N ALA A 47 18.28 -31.55 -10.38
CA ALA A 47 17.08 -31.61 -11.19
C ALA A 47 17.43 -31.16 -12.63
N PRO A 48 16.85 -31.78 -13.65
CA PRO A 48 17.08 -31.32 -15.01
C PRO A 48 16.79 -29.85 -15.07
N GLU A 49 17.76 -29.07 -15.52
CA GLU A 49 17.64 -27.65 -15.83
C GLU A 49 16.62 -27.56 -16.97
N THR A 50 15.32 -27.54 -16.57
CA THR A 50 14.27 -27.08 -17.46
C THR A 50 14.66 -25.65 -17.72
N ALA A 51 15.23 -25.38 -18.89
CA ALA A 51 15.49 -24.05 -19.35
C ALA A 51 14.18 -23.28 -19.23
N LEU A 52 14.08 -22.45 -18.17
CA LEU A 52 13.12 -21.37 -18.14
C LEU A 52 13.48 -20.52 -19.34
N THR A 53 12.79 -20.73 -20.45
CA THR A 53 12.77 -19.77 -21.53
C THR A 53 12.15 -18.53 -20.92
N HIS A 54 13.00 -17.69 -20.30
CA HIS A 54 12.68 -16.30 -20.12
C HIS A 54 12.46 -15.75 -21.51
N THR A 55 11.20 -15.70 -21.93
CA THR A 55 10.80 -14.71 -22.91
C THR A 55 11.05 -13.38 -22.17
N SER A 56 12.28 -12.88 -22.30
CA SER A 56 12.57 -11.50 -22.01
C SER A 56 11.72 -10.71 -22.99
N GLU A 57 10.52 -10.34 -22.56
CA GLU A 57 9.88 -9.18 -23.15
C GLU A 57 10.89 -8.07 -22.89
N GLY A 58 11.66 -7.72 -23.94
CA GLY A 58 12.67 -6.70 -23.87
C GLY A 58 12.05 -5.37 -23.42
N PRO A 59 12.85 -4.43 -22.93
CA PRO A 59 12.36 -3.12 -22.54
C PRO A 59 11.51 -2.55 -23.68
N LEU A 60 10.40 -1.92 -23.33
CA LEU A 60 9.50 -1.26 -24.29
C LEU A 60 10.33 -0.48 -25.31
N PRO A 61 10.05 -0.59 -26.64
CA PRO A 61 10.83 0.08 -27.66
C PRO A 61 11.02 1.56 -27.35
N GLY A 62 12.28 2.04 -27.33
CA GLY A 62 12.62 3.42 -27.00
C GLY A 62 12.68 3.73 -25.50
N ALA A 63 12.51 2.76 -24.59
CA ALA A 63 12.74 2.96 -23.17
C ALA A 63 14.25 3.11 -22.91
N LYS A 64 14.64 4.24 -22.31
CA LYS A 64 15.93 4.36 -21.63
C LYS A 64 15.92 3.46 -20.39
N TRP A 65 17.12 3.09 -19.89
CA TRP A 65 17.22 2.39 -18.62
C TRP A 65 16.43 3.15 -17.53
N PRO A 66 15.74 2.45 -16.61
CA PRO A 66 14.99 3.12 -15.55
C PRO A 66 15.94 4.03 -14.76
N SER A 67 15.47 5.23 -14.46
CA SER A 67 16.21 6.17 -13.63
C SER A 67 16.26 5.64 -12.18
N LYS A 68 17.32 6.01 -11.46
CA LYS A 68 17.45 5.70 -10.05
C LYS A 68 16.27 6.31 -9.28
N THR A 69 15.66 5.57 -8.36
CA THR A 69 14.70 6.10 -7.41
C THR A 69 15.43 6.75 -6.24
N TYR A 70 15.07 7.98 -5.94
CA TYR A 70 15.53 8.74 -4.78
C TYR A 70 14.46 8.74 -3.69
N TYR A 71 14.90 8.81 -2.45
CA TYR A 71 14.07 8.78 -1.24
C TYR A 71 14.30 10.11 -0.52
N ARG A 72 13.29 10.98 -0.53
CA ARG A 72 13.42 12.36 -0.13
C ARG A 72 12.37 12.77 0.88
N TYR A 73 12.62 13.91 1.51
CA TYR A 73 11.66 14.58 2.39
C TYR A 73 11.48 16.02 1.94
N ALA A 74 10.26 16.50 2.04
CA ALA A 74 9.93 17.92 1.96
C ALA A 74 9.24 18.34 3.25
N GLU A 75 9.46 19.58 3.67
CA GLU A 75 8.72 20.18 4.77
C GLU A 75 7.46 20.82 4.23
N VAL A 76 6.29 20.36 4.72
CA VAL A 76 4.98 20.82 4.30
C VAL A 76 4.15 21.09 5.55
N HIS A 77 3.70 22.33 5.75
CA HIS A 77 2.92 22.75 6.91
C HIS A 77 3.56 22.35 8.26
N GLY A 78 4.91 22.47 8.35
CA GLY A 78 5.67 22.11 9.55
C GLY A 78 5.77 20.60 9.82
N ARG A 79 5.53 19.75 8.81
CA ARG A 79 5.66 18.31 8.87
C ARG A 79 6.54 17.80 7.74
N ARG A 80 7.36 16.79 8.01
CA ARG A 80 8.19 16.15 6.98
C ARG A 80 7.34 15.13 6.23
N ILE A 81 7.20 15.36 4.94
CA ILE A 81 6.52 14.44 4.01
C ILE A 81 7.57 13.71 3.20
N PHE A 82 7.59 12.39 3.33
CA PHE A 82 8.45 11.53 2.55
C PHE A 82 7.86 11.33 1.15
N TYR A 83 8.73 11.23 0.15
CA TYR A 83 8.32 10.83 -1.21
C TYR A 83 9.44 10.08 -1.94
N ARG A 84 9.03 9.20 -2.84
CA ARG A 84 9.90 8.58 -3.83
C ARG A 84 9.88 9.43 -5.07
N GLU A 85 11.05 9.68 -5.64
CA GLU A 85 11.24 10.48 -6.85
C GLU A 85 12.11 9.72 -7.83
N SER A 86 11.71 9.68 -9.11
CA SER A 86 12.48 9.03 -10.16
C SER A 86 12.19 9.67 -11.53
N GLY A 87 13.17 9.64 -12.42
CA GLY A 87 13.08 10.28 -13.73
C GLY A 87 13.68 11.69 -13.75
N ASP A 88 13.69 12.29 -14.93
CA ASP A 88 14.22 13.64 -15.14
C ASP A 88 13.14 14.66 -14.76
N PRO A 89 13.43 15.65 -13.88
CA PRO A 89 12.47 16.67 -13.48
C PRO A 89 11.92 17.53 -14.63
N SER A 90 12.57 17.56 -15.78
CA SER A 90 12.08 18.27 -16.97
C SER A 90 11.04 17.48 -17.78
N TRP A 91 10.82 16.20 -17.46
CA TRP A 91 9.85 15.36 -18.14
C TRP A 91 8.43 15.54 -17.62
N PRO A 92 7.40 15.08 -18.35
CA PRO A 92 6.04 15.11 -17.85
C PRO A 92 5.91 14.41 -16.51
N HIS A 93 5.22 15.08 -15.55
CA HIS A 93 5.10 14.59 -14.19
C HIS A 93 3.97 13.58 -14.03
N VAL A 94 4.24 12.56 -13.21
CA VAL A 94 3.25 11.56 -12.77
C VAL A 94 3.25 11.53 -11.24
N LEU A 95 2.10 11.87 -10.65
CA LEU A 95 1.86 11.84 -9.21
C LEU A 95 1.12 10.55 -8.85
N LEU A 96 1.70 9.70 -7.98
CA LEU A 96 1.14 8.42 -7.59
C LEU A 96 0.63 8.48 -6.15
N LEU A 97 -0.70 8.41 -5.97
CA LEU A 97 -1.40 8.51 -4.69
C LEU A 97 -1.85 7.14 -4.21
N HIS A 98 -1.23 6.66 -3.12
CA HIS A 98 -1.46 5.33 -2.56
C HIS A 98 -2.76 5.23 -1.74
N GLY A 99 -3.11 3.98 -1.39
CA GLY A 99 -4.24 3.67 -0.55
C GLY A 99 -3.87 3.06 0.80
N TYR A 100 -4.90 2.58 1.51
CA TYR A 100 -4.76 1.82 2.75
C TYR A 100 -4.44 0.35 2.45
N PRO A 101 -3.58 -0.33 3.20
CA PRO A 101 -2.80 0.14 4.37
C PRO A 101 -1.41 0.66 3.99
N SER A 102 -1.18 0.93 2.71
CA SER A 102 0.12 1.09 2.09
C SER A 102 0.72 2.51 2.24
N SER A 103 1.76 2.72 1.46
CA SER A 103 2.52 3.95 1.29
C SER A 103 3.02 4.01 -0.16
N SER A 104 3.89 4.93 -0.50
CA SER A 104 4.56 4.95 -1.80
C SER A 104 5.32 3.64 -2.12
N HIS A 105 5.50 2.77 -1.12
CA HIS A 105 6.13 1.46 -1.30
C HIS A 105 5.37 0.54 -2.27
N THR A 106 4.05 0.67 -2.33
CA THR A 106 3.22 -0.10 -3.29
C THR A 106 3.61 0.14 -4.74
N TYR A 107 4.23 1.30 -5.03
CA TYR A 107 4.68 1.67 -6.38
C TYR A 107 6.13 1.32 -6.69
N ARG A 108 6.84 0.58 -5.81
CA ARG A 108 8.26 0.25 -5.98
C ARG A 108 8.57 -0.44 -7.31
N GLU A 109 7.64 -1.23 -7.83
CA GLU A 109 7.79 -1.91 -9.12
C GLU A 109 7.27 -1.07 -10.30
N LEU A 110 6.24 -0.24 -10.08
CA LEU A 110 5.69 0.64 -11.11
C LEU A 110 6.62 1.83 -11.42
N ILE A 111 7.25 2.43 -10.42
CA ILE A 111 8.14 3.60 -10.59
C ILE A 111 9.24 3.33 -11.61
N PRO A 112 10.03 2.23 -11.55
CA PRO A 112 11.08 1.96 -12.52
C PRO A 112 10.56 1.82 -13.95
N LEU A 113 9.35 1.29 -14.13
CA LEU A 113 8.74 1.08 -15.45
C LEU A 113 8.33 2.40 -16.13
N LEU A 114 8.09 3.45 -15.34
CA LEU A 114 7.68 4.78 -15.82
C LEU A 114 8.85 5.76 -15.91
N SER A 115 9.86 5.62 -15.04
CA SER A 115 10.90 6.62 -14.81
C SER A 115 11.89 6.82 -15.96
N GLY A 116 11.88 5.94 -16.97
CA GLY A 116 12.64 6.14 -18.20
C GLY A 116 12.02 7.16 -19.17
N ARG A 117 10.83 7.70 -18.88
CA ARG A 117 10.05 8.60 -19.73
C ARG A 117 9.37 9.74 -18.99
N TYR A 118 9.12 9.57 -17.68
CA TYR A 118 8.34 10.50 -16.85
C TYR A 118 9.10 10.83 -15.59
N HIS A 119 8.85 12.03 -15.05
CA HIS A 119 9.23 12.39 -13.69
C HIS A 119 8.14 11.89 -12.74
N VAL A 120 8.46 10.88 -11.95
CA VAL A 120 7.51 10.17 -11.09
C VAL A 120 7.69 10.59 -9.65
N ILE A 121 6.62 11.04 -9.01
CA ILE A 121 6.55 11.42 -7.60
C ILE A 121 5.50 10.54 -6.91
N ALA A 122 5.91 9.88 -5.84
CA ALA A 122 5.02 9.06 -5.02
C ALA A 122 5.20 9.45 -3.54
N PRO A 123 4.32 10.28 -2.97
CA PRO A 123 4.38 10.65 -1.56
C PRO A 123 3.89 9.53 -0.65
N ASP A 124 4.39 9.52 0.59
CA ASP A 124 3.69 8.91 1.72
C ASP A 124 2.84 9.99 2.38
N TYR A 125 1.55 9.70 2.63
CA TYR A 125 0.70 10.66 3.33
C TYR A 125 1.18 10.91 4.76
N LEU A 126 0.82 12.08 5.31
CA LEU A 126 0.98 12.32 6.75
C LEU A 126 0.33 11.17 7.52
N GLY A 127 1.06 10.53 8.41
CA GLY A 127 0.58 9.38 9.17
C GLY A 127 0.81 8.03 8.49
N SER A 128 1.45 7.97 7.32
CA SER A 128 1.77 6.74 6.59
C SER A 128 3.26 6.64 6.26
N GLY A 129 3.73 5.42 6.04
CA GLY A 129 5.09 5.14 5.57
C GLY A 129 6.18 5.82 6.40
N PHE A 130 7.04 6.57 5.73
CA PHE A 130 8.16 7.31 6.32
C PHE A 130 7.85 8.80 6.57
N SER A 131 6.65 9.29 6.24
CA SER A 131 6.22 10.63 6.62
C SER A 131 6.05 10.75 8.12
N ASP A 132 6.05 11.99 8.64
CA ASP A 132 5.78 12.23 10.05
C ASP A 132 4.43 11.63 10.47
N ARG A 133 4.39 11.03 11.67
CA ARG A 133 3.21 10.36 12.24
C ARG A 133 2.84 10.94 13.60
N PRO A 134 2.39 12.20 13.67
CA PRO A 134 1.85 12.74 14.91
C PRO A 134 0.65 11.92 15.37
N GLY A 135 0.39 11.87 16.67
CA GLY A 135 -0.75 11.12 17.21
C GLY A 135 -2.09 11.67 16.72
N SER A 136 -3.10 10.81 16.72
CA SER A 136 -4.46 11.24 16.36
C SER A 136 -5.12 12.13 17.42
N ASP A 137 -4.48 12.33 18.53
CA ASP A 137 -4.80 13.32 19.59
C ASP A 137 -4.11 14.67 19.35
N GLU A 138 -3.01 14.68 18.58
CA GLU A 138 -2.29 15.89 18.19
C GLU A 138 -2.81 16.48 16.88
N VAL A 139 -3.32 15.64 15.97
CA VAL A 139 -3.74 16.02 14.61
C VAL A 139 -5.09 15.40 14.27
N PRO A 140 -6.07 16.18 13.79
CA PRO A 140 -7.39 15.69 13.39
C PRO A 140 -7.32 15.05 11.99
N TYR A 141 -6.85 13.81 11.90
CA TYR A 141 -6.71 13.10 10.62
C TYR A 141 -8.01 13.05 9.84
N SER A 142 -7.95 13.51 8.60
CA SER A 142 -9.03 13.49 7.62
C SER A 142 -8.48 13.41 6.21
N PHE A 143 -9.27 13.00 5.23
CA PHE A 143 -8.86 13.02 3.83
C PHE A 143 -8.60 14.44 3.30
N HIS A 144 -9.24 15.44 3.89
CA HIS A 144 -8.97 16.84 3.58
C HIS A 144 -7.54 17.23 3.99
N LEU A 145 -7.15 16.91 5.23
CA LEU A 145 -5.79 17.15 5.73
C LEU A 145 -4.73 16.45 4.86
N LEU A 146 -4.97 15.21 4.45
CA LEU A 146 -4.04 14.50 3.56
C LEU A 146 -3.90 15.21 2.21
N ALA A 147 -5.02 15.69 1.65
CA ALA A 147 -5.02 16.43 0.39
C ALA A 147 -4.27 17.76 0.49
N GLU A 148 -4.39 18.50 1.61
CA GLU A 148 -3.62 19.71 1.86
C GLU A 148 -2.11 19.45 1.87
N HIS A 149 -1.66 18.36 2.51
CA HIS A 149 -0.25 17.99 2.52
C HIS A 149 0.26 17.54 1.15
N VAL A 150 -0.56 16.83 0.36
CA VAL A 150 -0.20 16.49 -1.03
C VAL A 150 -0.09 17.75 -1.89
N THR A 151 -1.03 18.69 -1.77
CA THR A 151 -0.98 19.98 -2.47
C THR A 151 0.29 20.76 -2.09
N GLY A 152 0.55 20.89 -0.79
CA GLY A 152 1.75 21.57 -0.30
C GLY A 152 3.06 20.90 -0.76
N LEU A 153 3.10 19.57 -0.89
CA LEU A 153 4.25 18.87 -1.47
C LEU A 153 4.43 19.22 -2.95
N VAL A 154 3.36 19.19 -3.74
CA VAL A 154 3.39 19.53 -5.17
C VAL A 154 3.87 20.97 -5.35
N ASP A 155 3.42 21.91 -4.50
CA ASP A 155 3.86 23.30 -4.48
C ASP A 155 5.34 23.42 -4.13
N ALA A 156 5.80 22.73 -3.08
CA ALA A 156 7.19 22.74 -2.63
C ALA A 156 8.16 22.19 -3.69
N LEU A 157 7.68 21.26 -4.55
CA LEU A 157 8.45 20.69 -5.65
C LEU A 157 8.36 21.52 -6.94
N GLY A 158 7.56 22.58 -6.99
CA GLY A 158 7.36 23.42 -8.17
C GLY A 158 6.71 22.69 -9.34
N ILE A 159 5.82 21.73 -9.05
CA ILE A 159 5.15 20.93 -10.08
C ILE A 159 3.84 21.62 -10.47
N ASP A 160 3.79 22.17 -11.68
CA ASP A 160 2.62 22.91 -12.17
C ASP A 160 1.54 21.99 -12.76
N ARG A 161 1.93 20.91 -13.46
CA ARG A 161 0.97 20.02 -14.14
C ARG A 161 1.43 18.56 -14.06
N TYR A 162 0.48 17.64 -13.85
CA TYR A 162 0.76 16.21 -13.71
C TYR A 162 -0.39 15.33 -14.21
N VAL A 163 -0.07 14.08 -14.55
CA VAL A 163 -1.04 12.99 -14.58
C VAL A 163 -1.10 12.40 -13.17
N MET A 164 -2.32 12.28 -12.62
CA MET A 164 -2.53 11.78 -11.27
C MET A 164 -3.03 10.33 -11.31
N TYR A 165 -2.29 9.46 -10.64
CA TYR A 165 -2.71 8.09 -10.37
C TYR A 165 -3.31 8.01 -8.97
N MET A 166 -4.48 7.39 -8.84
CA MET A 166 -5.21 7.25 -7.57
C MET A 166 -5.55 5.79 -7.33
N GLN A 167 -5.13 5.25 -6.19
CA GLN A 167 -5.49 3.90 -5.76
C GLN A 167 -6.15 3.97 -4.37
N ASP A 168 -7.32 3.32 -4.18
CA ASP A 168 -8.02 3.21 -2.90
C ASP A 168 -8.25 4.58 -2.20
N PHE A 169 -7.60 4.85 -1.05
CA PHE A 169 -7.59 6.16 -0.38
C PHE A 169 -6.98 7.28 -1.23
N GLY A 170 -6.27 6.92 -2.30
CA GLY A 170 -5.79 7.88 -3.27
C GLY A 170 -6.91 8.64 -3.96
N ALA A 171 -8.11 8.05 -4.16
CA ALA A 171 -9.24 8.78 -4.74
C ALA A 171 -9.77 9.90 -3.82
N PRO A 172 -10.08 9.65 -2.54
CA PRO A 172 -10.46 10.72 -1.62
C PRO A 172 -9.48 11.88 -1.55
N VAL A 173 -8.18 11.59 -1.56
CA VAL A 173 -7.12 12.60 -1.57
C VAL A 173 -7.07 13.29 -2.94
N GLY A 174 -6.97 12.50 -4.01
CA GLY A 174 -6.77 13.02 -5.36
C GLY A 174 -7.93 13.85 -5.90
N PHE A 175 -9.19 13.47 -5.62
CA PHE A 175 -10.33 14.30 -6.01
C PHE A 175 -10.36 15.65 -5.30
N ARG A 176 -9.97 15.71 -4.01
CA ARG A 176 -9.85 16.99 -3.30
C ARG A 176 -8.77 17.88 -3.92
N VAL A 177 -7.61 17.31 -4.23
CA VAL A 177 -6.51 18.02 -4.91
C VAL A 177 -6.94 18.47 -6.31
N ALA A 178 -7.56 17.58 -7.11
CA ALA A 178 -7.99 17.89 -8.48
C ALA A 178 -9.09 18.96 -8.55
N ILE A 179 -10.02 18.97 -7.60
CA ILE A 179 -11.08 19.97 -7.51
C ILE A 179 -10.52 21.33 -7.08
N ALA A 180 -9.55 21.35 -6.16
CA ALA A 180 -8.90 22.58 -5.73
C ALA A 180 -8.03 23.22 -6.83
N HIS A 181 -7.38 22.39 -7.67
CA HIS A 181 -6.42 22.81 -8.69
C HIS A 181 -6.66 22.09 -10.03
N PRO A 182 -7.83 22.28 -10.67
CA PRO A 182 -8.18 21.58 -11.91
C PRO A 182 -7.22 21.90 -13.07
N GLU A 183 -6.62 23.08 -13.08
CA GLU A 183 -5.64 23.53 -14.08
C GLU A 183 -4.33 22.72 -14.08
N ARG A 184 -4.01 22.08 -12.96
CA ARG A 184 -2.80 21.24 -12.83
C ARG A 184 -3.00 19.83 -13.38
N LEU A 185 -4.25 19.40 -13.56
CA LEU A 185 -4.56 18.04 -13.96
C LEU A 185 -4.44 17.88 -15.48
N ARG A 186 -3.53 16.99 -15.92
CA ARG A 186 -3.41 16.59 -17.32
C ARG A 186 -4.25 15.37 -17.66
N GLY A 187 -4.48 14.50 -16.70
CA GLY A 187 -5.27 13.30 -16.84
C GLY A 187 -5.32 12.51 -15.53
N LEU A 188 -6.26 11.61 -15.44
CA LEU A 188 -6.46 10.71 -14.30
C LEU A 188 -6.13 9.27 -14.68
N VAL A 189 -5.48 8.57 -13.77
CA VAL A 189 -5.39 7.10 -13.78
C VAL A 189 -6.05 6.61 -12.49
N ILE A 190 -7.12 5.83 -12.62
CA ILE A 190 -7.97 5.39 -11.51
C ILE A 190 -7.82 3.87 -11.35
N GLN A 191 -7.25 3.43 -10.23
CA GLN A 191 -7.07 2.02 -9.93
C GLN A 191 -7.83 1.64 -8.66
N ASN A 192 -8.89 0.80 -8.80
CA ASN A 192 -9.66 0.31 -7.65
C ASN A 192 -9.98 1.44 -6.64
N ALA A 193 -10.56 2.54 -7.14
CA ALA A 193 -10.76 3.78 -6.41
C ALA A 193 -12.14 4.37 -6.75
N ASN A 194 -13.00 4.54 -5.75
CA ASN A 194 -14.40 4.89 -5.94
C ASN A 194 -14.67 6.40 -5.90
N ALA A 195 -15.58 6.84 -6.81
CA ALA A 195 -16.33 8.09 -6.73
C ALA A 195 -17.86 7.85 -6.84
N TYR A 196 -18.27 6.60 -6.76
CA TYR A 196 -19.66 6.15 -6.95
C TYR A 196 -20.00 5.08 -5.92
N LEU A 197 -21.24 5.11 -5.42
CA LEU A 197 -21.75 4.10 -4.50
C LEU A 197 -21.83 2.71 -5.16
N ASP A 198 -21.93 2.66 -6.49
CA ASP A 198 -21.96 1.41 -7.28
C ASP A 198 -20.75 0.50 -7.01
N GLY A 199 -19.60 1.08 -6.69
CA GLY A 199 -18.38 0.35 -6.35
C GLY A 199 -18.33 -0.18 -4.92
N LEU A 200 -19.34 0.08 -4.12
CA LEU A 200 -19.41 -0.34 -2.72
C LEU A 200 -20.64 -1.20 -2.47
N THR A 201 -20.44 -2.40 -1.92
CA THR A 201 -21.57 -3.22 -1.47
C THR A 201 -22.36 -2.49 -0.37
N PRO A 202 -23.66 -2.78 -0.18
CA PRO A 202 -24.45 -2.20 0.93
C PRO A 202 -23.78 -2.40 2.29
N ALA A 203 -23.16 -3.56 2.51
CA ALA A 203 -22.42 -3.84 3.75
C ALA A 203 -21.20 -2.92 3.93
N ARG A 204 -20.47 -2.61 2.83
CA ARG A 204 -19.32 -1.71 2.87
C ARG A 204 -19.76 -0.26 3.10
N GLN A 205 -20.84 0.18 2.47
CA GLN A 205 -21.41 1.51 2.71
C GLN A 205 -21.85 1.67 4.18
N LYS A 206 -22.53 0.65 4.72
CA LYS A 206 -22.92 0.60 6.14
C LYS A 206 -21.69 0.66 7.05
N PHE A 207 -20.66 -0.15 6.77
CA PHE A 207 -19.41 -0.15 7.54
C PHE A 207 -18.79 1.25 7.66
N PHE A 208 -18.69 2.00 6.57
CA PHE A 208 -18.12 3.37 6.60
C PHE A 208 -19.02 4.36 7.35
N ARG A 209 -20.35 4.25 7.22
CA ARG A 209 -21.28 5.10 7.96
C ARG A 209 -21.21 4.83 9.47
N GLU A 210 -21.20 3.56 9.87
CA GLU A 210 -21.08 3.17 11.27
C GLU A 210 -19.72 3.54 11.87
N ALA A 211 -18.62 3.40 11.11
CA ALA A 211 -17.30 3.83 11.57
C ALA A 211 -17.27 5.33 11.91
N ASN A 212 -18.05 6.15 11.17
CA ASN A 212 -18.17 7.57 11.42
C ASN A 212 -19.07 7.90 12.62
N THR A 213 -20.22 7.25 12.75
CA THR A 213 -21.26 7.63 13.74
C THR A 213 -21.11 6.93 15.08
N ASP A 214 -20.62 5.70 15.09
CA ASP A 214 -20.41 4.92 16.31
C ASP A 214 -19.01 5.18 16.88
N ARG A 215 -18.96 5.86 18.03
CA ARG A 215 -17.71 6.21 18.74
C ARG A 215 -17.52 5.37 20.01
N SER A 216 -18.30 4.29 20.18
CA SER A 216 -18.16 3.38 21.32
C SER A 216 -16.78 2.75 21.40
N THR A 217 -16.37 2.34 22.58
CA THR A 217 -15.12 1.62 22.80
C THR A 217 -15.09 0.32 21.99
N GLU A 218 -16.21 -0.38 21.93
CA GLU A 218 -16.38 -1.63 21.17
C GLU A 218 -16.12 -1.40 19.68
N LYS A 219 -16.64 -0.30 19.12
CA LYS A 219 -16.40 0.04 17.71
C LYS A 219 -14.95 0.40 17.46
N ILE A 220 -14.31 1.16 18.35
CA ILE A 220 -12.88 1.51 18.25
C ILE A 220 -12.02 0.24 18.29
N VAL A 221 -12.27 -0.69 19.22
CA VAL A 221 -11.57 -1.98 19.28
C VAL A 221 -11.76 -2.77 17.98
N SER A 222 -12.98 -2.85 17.47
CA SER A 222 -13.27 -3.52 16.18
C SER A 222 -12.51 -2.89 15.00
N LEU A 223 -12.38 -1.57 14.97
CA LEU A 223 -11.60 -0.87 13.94
C LEU A 223 -10.09 -1.08 14.12
N LEU A 224 -9.58 -1.12 15.36
CA LEU A 224 -8.18 -1.46 15.64
C LEU A 224 -7.83 -2.88 15.19
N ASP A 225 -8.75 -3.84 15.37
CA ASP A 225 -8.60 -5.21 14.85
C ASP A 225 -8.62 -5.23 13.32
N TYR A 226 -9.49 -4.41 12.71
CA TYR A 226 -9.60 -4.28 11.25
C TYR A 226 -8.31 -3.74 10.62
N VAL A 227 -7.55 -2.90 11.34
CA VAL A 227 -6.25 -2.36 10.90
C VAL A 227 -5.07 -3.13 11.52
N GLY A 228 -5.32 -4.26 12.15
CA GLY A 228 -4.31 -5.14 12.74
C GLY A 228 -3.62 -6.02 11.70
N ARG A 229 -2.53 -6.69 12.12
CA ARG A 229 -1.68 -7.51 11.26
C ARG A 229 -2.45 -8.55 10.43
N ASP A 230 -3.32 -9.33 11.08
CA ASP A 230 -4.07 -10.39 10.40
C ASP A 230 -4.99 -9.81 9.33
N ALA A 231 -5.67 -8.72 9.63
CA ALA A 231 -6.55 -8.06 8.69
C ALA A 231 -5.76 -7.49 7.50
N VAL A 232 -4.60 -6.88 7.73
CA VAL A 232 -3.73 -6.37 6.66
C VAL A 232 -3.28 -7.49 5.74
N VAL A 233 -2.75 -8.58 6.26
CA VAL A 233 -2.21 -9.67 5.43
C VAL A 233 -3.35 -10.45 4.76
N ASN A 234 -4.31 -10.97 5.56
CA ASN A 234 -5.26 -11.96 5.07
C ASN A 234 -6.55 -11.36 4.51
N ARG A 235 -6.93 -10.13 4.94
CA ARG A 235 -8.18 -9.49 4.50
C ARG A 235 -7.96 -8.31 3.56
N GLN A 236 -6.73 -7.80 3.43
CA GLN A 236 -6.40 -6.78 2.43
C GLN A 236 -5.60 -7.42 1.29
N TYR A 237 -4.39 -7.92 1.53
CA TYR A 237 -3.50 -8.37 0.46
C TYR A 237 -3.84 -9.74 -0.14
N LEU A 238 -4.19 -10.73 0.68
CA LEU A 238 -4.31 -12.12 0.22
C LEU A 238 -5.75 -12.62 0.02
N ARG A 239 -6.75 -11.84 0.39
CA ARG A 239 -8.17 -12.23 0.35
C ARG A 239 -8.66 -12.62 -1.05
N ASP A 240 -8.31 -11.79 -2.03
CA ASP A 240 -8.79 -11.84 -3.41
C ASP A 240 -7.73 -12.37 -4.40
N VAL A 241 -6.62 -12.87 -3.86
CA VAL A 241 -5.56 -13.51 -4.65
C VAL A 241 -5.72 -15.03 -4.57
N PRO A 242 -6.07 -15.73 -5.66
CA PRO A 242 -6.12 -17.19 -5.72
C PRO A 242 -4.81 -17.84 -5.29
N GLY A 243 -4.88 -19.04 -4.72
CA GLY A 243 -3.71 -19.72 -4.16
C GLY A 243 -2.56 -19.92 -5.15
N ASP A 244 -2.87 -20.18 -6.40
CA ASP A 244 -1.92 -20.32 -7.50
C ASP A 244 -1.26 -19.00 -7.94
N LYS A 245 -1.90 -17.86 -7.62
CA LYS A 245 -1.40 -16.51 -7.93
C LYS A 245 -0.71 -15.82 -6.74
N ARG A 246 -0.69 -16.43 -5.56
CA ARG A 246 -0.05 -15.84 -4.36
C ARG A 246 1.42 -15.53 -4.55
N ALA A 247 2.10 -16.23 -5.44
CA ALA A 247 3.50 -15.94 -5.81
C ALA A 247 3.69 -14.57 -6.50
N LEU A 248 2.63 -13.93 -6.97
CA LEU A 248 2.67 -12.57 -7.52
C LEU A 248 2.71 -11.49 -6.42
N MET A 249 2.34 -11.84 -5.19
CA MET A 249 2.29 -10.89 -4.07
C MET A 249 3.57 -10.97 -3.25
N SER A 250 4.39 -9.93 -3.34
CA SER A 250 5.61 -9.87 -2.52
C SER A 250 5.27 -9.73 -1.03
N PRO A 251 5.87 -10.56 -0.16
CA PRO A 251 5.74 -10.38 1.29
C PRO A 251 6.33 -9.05 1.79
N ASP A 252 7.23 -8.43 1.03
CA ASP A 252 7.81 -7.12 1.39
C ASP A 252 6.73 -6.04 1.49
N THR A 253 5.65 -6.16 0.70
CA THR A 253 4.53 -5.22 0.69
C THR A 253 3.92 -5.07 2.08
N TRP A 254 3.35 -6.15 2.63
CA TRP A 254 2.73 -6.06 3.96
C TRP A 254 3.74 -5.97 5.10
N THR A 255 4.97 -6.48 4.91
CA THR A 255 6.02 -6.35 5.91
C THR A 255 6.39 -4.89 6.10
N HIS A 256 6.54 -4.14 5.00
CA HIS A 256 6.77 -2.71 5.05
C HIS A 256 5.59 -1.96 5.71
N ASP A 257 4.36 -2.23 5.26
CA ASP A 257 3.16 -1.52 5.77
C ASP A 257 2.92 -1.77 7.25
N LEU A 258 3.17 -3.00 7.72
CA LEU A 258 3.04 -3.36 9.13
C LEU A 258 4.03 -2.62 10.03
N THR A 259 5.16 -2.12 9.52
CA THR A 259 6.04 -1.23 10.30
C THR A 259 5.37 0.11 10.59
N GLY A 260 4.55 0.59 9.66
CA GLY A 260 3.72 1.80 9.82
C GLY A 260 2.49 1.61 10.70
N LEU A 261 2.16 0.38 11.10
CA LEU A 261 1.02 -0.01 11.93
C LEU A 261 1.46 -0.72 13.23
N ALA A 262 2.74 -0.61 13.58
CA ALA A 262 3.34 -1.39 14.66
C ALA A 262 2.74 -1.07 16.04
N THR A 263 2.47 0.20 16.31
CA THR A 263 1.91 0.65 17.59
C THR A 263 0.41 0.92 17.50
N GLU A 264 -0.27 0.94 18.64
CA GLU A 264 -1.67 1.35 18.70
C GLU A 264 -1.84 2.80 18.27
N LYS A 265 -0.92 3.70 18.62
CA LYS A 265 -0.88 5.08 18.16
C LYS A 265 -0.92 5.16 16.62
N ASP A 266 -0.09 4.37 15.94
CA ASP A 266 -0.05 4.33 14.48
C ASP A 266 -1.37 3.78 13.88
N ARG A 267 -1.89 2.71 14.48
CA ARG A 267 -3.18 2.13 14.04
C ARG A 267 -4.35 3.08 14.25
N MET A 268 -4.34 3.89 15.33
CA MET A 268 -5.37 4.90 15.58
C MET A 268 -5.42 5.96 14.49
N ILE A 269 -4.31 6.29 13.81
CA ILE A 269 -4.33 7.16 12.63
C ILE A 269 -5.25 6.58 11.55
N GLN A 270 -5.06 5.29 11.24
CA GLN A 270 -5.90 4.62 10.23
C GLN A 270 -7.35 4.50 10.69
N VAL A 271 -7.59 4.23 11.97
CA VAL A 271 -8.95 4.24 12.54
C VAL A 271 -9.62 5.60 12.31
N ARG A 272 -8.92 6.72 12.52
CA ARG A 272 -9.47 8.06 12.25
C ARG A 272 -9.81 8.26 10.78
N LEU A 273 -8.99 7.78 9.86
CA LEU A 273 -9.28 7.84 8.42
C LEU A 273 -10.50 6.97 8.05
N PHE A 274 -10.65 5.76 8.63
CA PHE A 274 -11.87 4.97 8.44
C PHE A 274 -13.10 5.65 9.02
N GLN A 275 -12.96 6.36 10.14
CA GLN A 275 -14.02 7.16 10.72
C GLN A 275 -14.38 8.37 9.84
N ASP A 276 -13.40 8.99 9.17
CA ASP A 276 -13.63 10.09 8.23
C ASP A 276 -14.15 9.63 6.86
N TYR A 277 -14.11 8.32 6.55
CA TYR A 277 -14.45 7.84 5.20
C TYR A 277 -15.89 8.19 4.77
N ALA A 278 -16.82 8.32 5.69
CA ALA A 278 -18.19 8.75 5.39
C ALA A 278 -18.23 10.12 4.70
N SER A 279 -17.29 11.03 5.01
CA SER A 279 -17.15 12.33 4.34
C SER A 279 -16.88 12.21 2.84
N ASN A 280 -16.26 11.08 2.41
CA ASN A 280 -16.03 10.81 0.99
C ASN A 280 -17.33 10.41 0.30
N LEU A 281 -18.16 9.56 0.94
CA LEU A 281 -19.45 9.18 0.40
C LEU A 281 -20.34 10.40 0.19
N ASP A 282 -20.29 11.36 1.12
CA ASP A 282 -21.02 12.62 1.05
C ASP A 282 -20.45 13.55 -0.03
N ALA A 283 -19.16 13.44 -0.35
CA ALA A 283 -18.49 14.22 -1.38
C ALA A 283 -18.64 13.63 -2.81
N TYR A 284 -19.08 12.37 -2.97
CA TYR A 284 -19.23 11.75 -4.30
C TYR A 284 -20.03 12.58 -5.31
N PRO A 285 -21.17 13.20 -4.95
CA PRO A 285 -21.89 14.07 -5.90
C PRO A 285 -21.04 15.23 -6.44
N ALA A 286 -20.20 15.84 -5.60
CA ALA A 286 -19.31 16.93 -6.02
C ALA A 286 -18.17 16.41 -6.91
N TRP A 287 -17.63 15.20 -6.66
CA TRP A 287 -16.61 14.59 -7.52
C TRP A 287 -17.18 14.22 -8.89
N GLN A 288 -18.40 13.66 -8.93
CA GLN A 288 -19.12 13.35 -10.16
C GLN A 288 -19.40 14.60 -10.97
N ASP A 289 -19.80 15.69 -10.30
CA ASP A 289 -20.01 16.97 -10.94
C ASP A 289 -18.71 17.57 -11.53
N PHE A 290 -17.60 17.44 -10.81
CA PHE A 290 -16.27 17.77 -11.32
C PHE A 290 -15.94 16.95 -12.59
N LEU A 291 -16.14 15.64 -12.57
CA LEU A 291 -15.89 14.77 -13.72
C LEU A 291 -16.74 15.17 -14.93
N ARG A 292 -18.03 15.45 -14.75
CA ARG A 292 -18.94 15.90 -15.82
C ARG A 292 -18.51 17.23 -16.46
N ARG A 293 -18.09 18.19 -15.61
CA ARG A 293 -17.74 19.54 -16.08
C ARG A 293 -16.36 19.60 -16.69
N GLN A 294 -15.38 18.98 -16.07
CA GLN A 294 -13.99 19.07 -16.52
C GLN A 294 -13.63 18.02 -17.57
N ARG A 295 -14.32 16.88 -17.57
CA ARG A 295 -14.07 15.74 -18.48
C ARG A 295 -12.57 15.45 -18.64
N PRO A 296 -11.82 15.29 -17.55
CA PRO A 296 -10.38 15.04 -17.66
C PRO A 296 -10.16 13.76 -18.45
N PRO A 297 -9.18 13.71 -19.36
CA PRO A 297 -8.76 12.44 -19.94
C PRO A 297 -8.52 11.44 -18.83
N THR A 298 -9.10 10.23 -18.95
CA THR A 298 -9.08 9.26 -17.85
C THR A 298 -8.80 7.85 -18.36
N LEU A 299 -7.85 7.19 -17.69
CA LEU A 299 -7.59 5.76 -17.78
C LEU A 299 -8.09 5.10 -16.49
N ILE A 300 -8.94 4.09 -16.60
CA ILE A 300 -9.43 3.30 -15.49
C ILE A 300 -8.82 1.90 -15.62
N VAL A 301 -8.03 1.49 -14.62
CA VAL A 301 -7.50 0.14 -14.47
C VAL A 301 -8.07 -0.45 -13.20
N TRP A 302 -8.75 -1.60 -13.29
CA TRP A 302 -9.47 -2.12 -12.14
C TRP A 302 -9.34 -3.63 -12.04
N GLY A 303 -8.93 -4.13 -10.89
CA GLY A 303 -8.93 -5.56 -10.60
C GLY A 303 -10.36 -6.09 -10.54
N ARG A 304 -10.72 -6.97 -11.49
CA ARG A 304 -12.09 -7.52 -11.59
C ARG A 304 -12.47 -8.39 -10.39
N ASN A 305 -11.46 -8.89 -9.65
CA ASN A 305 -11.66 -9.80 -8.53
C ASN A 305 -11.74 -9.05 -7.17
N ASP A 306 -11.71 -7.72 -7.17
CA ASP A 306 -11.76 -6.90 -5.96
C ASP A 306 -13.13 -7.00 -5.27
N PRO A 307 -13.23 -7.57 -4.05
CA PRO A 307 -14.48 -7.62 -3.30
C PRO A 307 -14.68 -6.40 -2.38
N ALA A 308 -13.68 -5.54 -2.24
CA ALA A 308 -13.77 -4.31 -1.46
C ALA A 308 -14.38 -3.17 -2.29
N PHE A 309 -13.82 -2.98 -3.49
CA PHE A 309 -14.29 -2.01 -4.48
C PHE A 309 -14.67 -2.75 -5.76
N ILE A 310 -15.95 -3.12 -5.86
CA ILE A 310 -16.44 -4.01 -6.89
C ILE A 310 -16.47 -3.36 -8.29
N PRO A 311 -16.33 -4.13 -9.38
CA PRO A 311 -16.21 -3.62 -10.75
C PRO A 311 -17.33 -2.66 -11.22
N PRO A 312 -18.58 -2.71 -10.74
CA PRO A 312 -19.58 -1.70 -11.07
C PRO A 312 -19.14 -0.26 -10.75
N GLY A 313 -18.23 -0.08 -9.77
CA GLY A 313 -17.62 1.22 -9.48
C GLY A 313 -16.78 1.76 -10.64
N ALA A 314 -16.00 0.90 -11.30
CA ALA A 314 -15.24 1.28 -12.48
C ALA A 314 -16.14 1.68 -13.66
N GLN A 315 -17.21 0.91 -13.90
CA GLN A 315 -18.17 1.16 -14.96
C GLN A 315 -18.97 2.45 -14.73
N ALA A 316 -19.21 2.79 -13.46
CA ALA A 316 -19.99 3.98 -13.08
C ALA A 316 -19.33 5.30 -13.55
N TYR A 317 -18.00 5.34 -13.63
CA TYR A 317 -17.30 6.52 -14.16
C TYR A 317 -17.71 6.88 -15.59
N LEU A 318 -18.05 5.89 -16.43
CA LEU A 318 -18.44 6.11 -17.81
C LEU A 318 -19.76 6.89 -17.95
N ARG A 319 -20.55 7.03 -16.89
CA ARG A 319 -21.76 7.87 -16.89
C ARG A 319 -21.41 9.36 -17.02
N ASP A 320 -20.32 9.77 -16.41
CA ASP A 320 -19.91 11.18 -16.32
C ASP A 320 -18.73 11.51 -17.26
N ILE A 321 -17.90 10.52 -17.58
CA ILE A 321 -16.76 10.62 -18.51
C ILE A 321 -16.79 9.44 -19.51
N PRO A 322 -17.73 9.46 -20.49
CA PRO A 322 -17.94 8.32 -21.40
C PRO A 322 -16.73 8.00 -22.28
N ASP A 323 -15.81 8.96 -22.45
CA ASP A 323 -14.57 8.80 -23.23
C ASP A 323 -13.43 8.17 -22.41
N ALA A 324 -13.66 7.82 -21.15
CA ALA A 324 -12.65 7.17 -20.32
C ALA A 324 -12.30 5.76 -20.84
N GLU A 325 -11.01 5.47 -20.89
CA GLU A 325 -10.51 4.13 -21.24
C GLU A 325 -10.62 3.21 -20.04
N LEU A 326 -11.39 2.11 -20.13
CA LEU A 326 -11.63 1.16 -19.04
C LEU A 326 -10.99 -0.19 -19.33
N HIS A 327 -10.16 -0.67 -18.38
CA HIS A 327 -9.57 -2.01 -18.38
C HIS A 327 -9.88 -2.74 -17.08
N LEU A 328 -10.53 -3.91 -17.18
CA LEU A 328 -10.75 -4.85 -16.07
C LEU A 328 -9.65 -5.90 -16.08
N LEU A 329 -8.69 -5.77 -15.19
CA LEU A 329 -7.53 -6.66 -15.07
C LEU A 329 -7.89 -7.94 -14.33
N ASP A 330 -7.22 -9.05 -14.64
CA ASP A 330 -7.32 -10.28 -13.84
C ASP A 330 -6.42 -10.16 -12.60
N ALA A 331 -6.86 -9.31 -11.67
CA ALA A 331 -6.20 -8.95 -10.42
C ALA A 331 -7.25 -8.59 -9.35
N GLY A 332 -6.80 -8.51 -8.10
CA GLY A 332 -7.59 -8.06 -6.97
C GLY A 332 -7.48 -6.56 -6.71
N HIS A 333 -7.66 -6.18 -5.44
CA HIS A 333 -7.64 -4.78 -4.99
C HIS A 333 -6.28 -4.11 -5.20
N PHE A 334 -5.19 -4.85 -5.02
CA PHE A 334 -3.82 -4.37 -5.21
C PHE A 334 -3.29 -4.71 -6.61
N SER A 335 -4.04 -4.34 -7.63
CA SER A 335 -3.69 -4.65 -9.03
C SER A 335 -2.28 -4.18 -9.41
N VAL A 336 -1.79 -3.09 -8.80
CA VAL A 336 -0.43 -2.58 -9.03
C VAL A 336 0.66 -3.53 -8.53
N GLU A 337 0.38 -4.35 -7.52
CA GLU A 337 1.28 -5.39 -7.02
C GLU A 337 1.27 -6.64 -7.92
N GLU A 338 0.09 -6.98 -8.46
CA GLU A 338 -0.09 -8.18 -9.27
C GLU A 338 0.27 -7.97 -10.75
N ARG A 339 0.07 -6.77 -11.29
CA ARG A 339 0.13 -6.43 -12.72
C ARG A 339 0.88 -5.12 -13.00
N PRO A 340 2.03 -4.84 -12.37
CA PRO A 340 2.71 -3.56 -12.52
C PRO A 340 3.12 -3.28 -13.98
N VAL A 341 3.55 -4.29 -14.72
CA VAL A 341 3.97 -4.16 -16.13
C VAL A 341 2.78 -3.80 -17.02
N GLU A 342 1.65 -4.50 -16.88
CA GLU A 342 0.44 -4.25 -17.66
C GLU A 342 -0.11 -2.83 -17.39
N ILE A 343 -0.13 -2.42 -16.13
CA ILE A 343 -0.54 -1.06 -15.73
C ILE A 343 0.42 -0.02 -16.33
N ALA A 344 1.73 -0.23 -16.24
CA ALA A 344 2.71 0.68 -16.82
C ALA A 344 2.52 0.84 -18.35
N GLN A 345 2.28 -0.25 -19.06
CA GLN A 345 2.04 -0.23 -20.51
C GLN A 345 0.78 0.57 -20.87
N LEU A 346 -0.31 0.38 -20.10
CA LEU A 346 -1.55 1.14 -20.28
C LEU A 346 -1.31 2.63 -20.00
N MET A 347 -0.62 2.96 -18.91
CA MET A 347 -0.28 4.34 -18.55
C MET A 347 0.59 5.02 -19.60
N VAL A 348 1.62 4.34 -20.10
CA VAL A 348 2.50 4.92 -21.14
C VAL A 348 1.70 5.26 -22.39
N ARG A 349 0.88 4.32 -22.91
CA ARG A 349 0.02 4.58 -24.07
C ARG A 349 -0.97 5.72 -23.82
N PHE A 350 -1.56 5.76 -22.63
CA PHE A 350 -2.49 6.81 -22.24
C PHE A 350 -1.81 8.19 -22.20
N ILE A 351 -0.68 8.29 -21.50
CA ILE A 351 0.04 9.58 -21.33
C ILE A 351 0.60 10.09 -22.66
N GLU A 352 1.08 9.22 -23.53
CA GLU A 352 1.58 9.59 -24.87
C GLU A 352 0.47 10.21 -25.73
N ARG A 353 -0.80 9.76 -25.61
CA ARG A 353 -1.95 10.36 -26.30
C ARG A 353 -2.34 11.74 -25.78
N LEU A 354 -2.00 12.08 -24.54
CA LEU A 354 -2.26 13.43 -24.00
C LEU A 354 -1.36 14.52 -24.62
N GLY A 355 -0.34 14.12 -25.37
CA GLY A 355 0.69 15.00 -25.89
C GLY A 355 1.68 15.42 -24.78
N ARG A 356 2.75 16.07 -25.19
CA ARG A 356 3.77 16.61 -24.27
C ARG A 356 3.36 17.95 -23.70
#